data_a2c6da92fedf4d8688b315afbf28eb7e
#
_entry.id   a2c6da92fedf4d8688b315afbf28eb7e
#
_cell.length_a   1.000
_cell.length_b   1.000
_cell.length_c   1.000
_cell.angle_alpha   90.00
_cell.angle_beta   90.00
_cell.angle_gamma   90.00
#
_symmetry.space_group_name_H-M   'P 1'
#
loop_
_entity.id
_entity.type
_entity.pdbx_description
1 polymer ?
#
loop_
_entity_poly.entity_id
_entity_poly.type
_entity_poly.pdbx_seq_one_letter_code
_entity_poly.pdbx_strand_id
1 'polypeptide(L)'
;PATTEIYTLSLHDALPIYPAIVDEVKKAVSPGEIQKVLQNLLKEQVSIRNMVAILETIVDFSTVSRDVTFLTEKTRQALGRQICLQYADEEKQLNVITINPDIESKIIESRVETVDGNVPVLDREFLSSFINAISNKLMSLKEVNKTIVILCSEEARTLVRKCTERELPGIPVISARELTGDIGFEVQGEVDFALQN
;
A
#
# COMPACT_ATOMS: atom_id res chain seq x y z
N PRO A 1 15.10 15.77 -7.18
CA PRO A 1 14.66 17.04 -7.80
C PRO A 1 13.26 16.87 -8.39
N ALA A 2 13.01 15.84 -9.24
CA ALA A 2 11.71 15.61 -9.90
C ALA A 2 10.54 15.45 -8.92
N THR A 3 10.74 14.79 -7.78
CA THR A 3 9.69 14.54 -6.78
C THR A 3 9.23 15.85 -6.10
N THR A 4 10.15 16.79 -5.90
CA THR A 4 9.84 18.10 -5.30
C THR A 4 9.08 18.99 -6.28
N GLU A 5 9.40 18.90 -7.59
CA GLU A 5 8.69 19.64 -8.63
C GLU A 5 7.26 19.12 -8.84
N ILE A 6 7.06 17.80 -8.83
CA ILE A 6 5.72 17.18 -8.92
C ILE A 6 4.85 17.59 -7.72
N TYR A 7 5.44 17.63 -6.51
CA TYR A 7 4.74 18.06 -5.30
C TYR A 7 4.33 19.53 -5.37
N THR A 8 5.25 20.42 -5.75
CA THR A 8 4.98 21.87 -5.88
C THR A 8 3.96 22.17 -6.98
N LEU A 9 4.03 21.50 -8.12
CA LEU A 9 3.05 21.63 -9.19
C LEU A 9 1.67 21.14 -8.74
N SER A 10 1.54 19.95 -8.15
CA SER A 10 0.26 19.39 -7.72
C SER A 10 -0.41 20.22 -6.62
N LEU A 11 0.36 20.76 -5.67
CA LEU A 11 -0.17 21.64 -4.63
C LEU A 11 -0.52 23.03 -5.19
N HIS A 12 0.28 23.53 -6.14
CA HIS A 12 0.02 24.81 -6.79
C HIS A 12 -1.21 24.77 -7.70
N ASP A 13 -1.45 23.62 -8.35
CA ASP A 13 -2.63 23.40 -9.18
C ASP A 13 -3.90 23.20 -8.35
N ALA A 14 -3.78 22.64 -7.13
CA ALA A 14 -4.90 22.50 -6.20
C ALA A 14 -5.28 23.82 -5.50
N LEU A 15 -4.31 24.72 -5.28
CA LEU A 15 -4.48 26.01 -4.61
C LEU A 15 -5.60 26.91 -5.22
N PRO A 16 -5.72 27.04 -6.56
CA PRO A 16 -6.76 27.89 -7.16
C PRO A 16 -8.15 27.27 -7.11
N ILE A 17 -8.25 25.93 -6.99
CA ILE A 17 -9.51 25.19 -7.11
C ILE A 17 -10.14 24.95 -5.74
N TYR A 18 -9.32 24.76 -4.68
CA TYR A 18 -9.77 24.41 -3.33
C TYR A 18 -9.03 25.17 -2.22
N PRO A 19 -9.11 26.51 -2.17
CA PRO A 19 -8.35 27.31 -1.20
C PRO A 19 -8.69 26.97 0.27
N ALA A 20 -9.96 26.62 0.55
CA ALA A 20 -10.40 26.27 1.90
C ALA A 20 -9.72 25.00 2.43
N ILE A 21 -9.61 23.96 1.60
CA ILE A 21 -8.92 22.70 1.98
C ILE A 21 -7.44 22.95 2.24
N VAL A 22 -6.80 23.77 1.41
CA VAL A 22 -5.37 24.08 1.56
C VAL A 22 -5.07 24.82 2.87
N ASP A 23 -5.95 25.75 3.27
CA ASP A 23 -5.77 26.48 4.53
C ASP A 23 -6.01 25.58 5.76
N GLU A 24 -6.94 24.62 5.66
CA GLU A 24 -7.20 23.63 6.68
C GLU A 24 -6.02 22.65 6.83
N VAL A 25 -5.52 22.15 5.71
CA VAL A 25 -4.34 21.27 5.64
C VAL A 25 -3.11 21.93 6.29
N LYS A 26 -2.83 23.20 5.97
CA LYS A 26 -1.68 23.93 6.52
C LYS A 26 -1.75 24.09 8.05
N LYS A 27 -2.95 24.10 8.62
CA LYS A 27 -3.15 24.17 10.09
C LYS A 27 -3.00 22.80 10.74
N ALA A 28 -3.40 21.73 10.05
CA ALA A 28 -3.46 20.36 10.57
C ALA A 28 -2.11 19.64 10.49
N VAL A 29 -1.41 19.77 9.35
CA VAL A 29 -0.20 18.97 9.02
C VAL A 29 0.88 19.84 8.39
N SER A 30 2.13 19.50 8.64
CA SER A 30 3.25 20.20 8.02
C SER A 30 3.38 19.82 6.53
N PRO A 31 3.87 20.73 5.66
CA PRO A 31 4.17 20.41 4.27
C PRO A 31 5.10 19.19 4.10
N GLY A 32 6.03 18.98 5.04
CA GLY A 32 6.94 17.84 5.03
C GLY A 32 6.25 16.49 5.26
N GLU A 33 5.23 16.45 6.13
CA GLU A 33 4.43 15.25 6.37
C GLU A 33 3.62 14.89 5.12
N ILE A 34 2.97 15.89 4.50
CA ILE A 34 2.23 15.69 3.25
C ILE A 34 3.15 15.18 2.14
N GLN A 35 4.32 15.81 2.00
CA GLN A 35 5.32 15.37 1.01
C GLN A 35 5.72 13.91 1.20
N LYS A 36 5.94 13.46 2.43
CA LYS A 36 6.28 12.07 2.75
C LYS A 36 5.13 11.12 2.39
N VAL A 37 3.87 11.47 2.71
CA VAL A 37 2.70 10.67 2.31
C VAL A 37 2.63 10.52 0.80
N LEU A 38 2.75 11.63 0.04
CA LEU A 38 2.74 11.59 -1.42
C LEU A 38 3.89 10.76 -2.00
N GLN A 39 5.09 10.88 -1.42
CA GLN A 39 6.24 10.06 -1.80
C GLN A 39 6.00 8.57 -1.56
N ASN A 40 5.38 8.20 -0.44
CA ASN A 40 5.04 6.82 -0.14
C ASN A 40 4.02 6.26 -1.13
N LEU A 41 2.98 7.02 -1.46
CA LEU A 41 2.01 6.64 -2.49
C LEU A 41 2.70 6.41 -3.85
N LEU A 42 3.56 7.32 -4.27
CA LEU A 42 4.28 7.22 -5.55
C LEU A 42 5.28 6.06 -5.58
N LYS A 43 5.95 5.74 -4.47
CA LYS A 43 6.82 4.55 -4.36
C LYS A 43 6.06 3.25 -4.62
N GLU A 44 4.79 3.21 -4.26
CA GLU A 44 3.92 2.07 -4.50
C GLU A 44 3.07 2.24 -5.78
N GLN A 45 3.44 3.17 -6.66
CA GLN A 45 2.78 3.44 -7.94
C GLN A 45 1.31 3.86 -7.81
N VAL A 46 0.89 4.36 -6.66
CA VAL A 46 -0.45 4.91 -6.45
C VAL A 46 -0.51 6.32 -7.03
N SER A 47 -1.47 6.56 -7.92
CA SER A 47 -1.66 7.87 -8.54
C SER A 47 -2.13 8.91 -7.52
N ILE A 48 -1.46 10.06 -7.51
CA ILE A 48 -1.77 11.21 -6.65
C ILE A 48 -2.69 12.25 -7.32
N ARG A 49 -3.33 11.90 -8.44
CA ARG A 49 -4.19 12.85 -9.18
C ARG A 49 -5.41 13.29 -8.38
N ASN A 50 -5.95 12.42 -7.53
CA ASN A 50 -7.06 12.76 -6.65
C ASN A 50 -6.55 13.47 -5.38
N MET A 51 -5.93 14.64 -5.57
CA MET A 51 -5.31 15.41 -4.49
C MET A 51 -6.32 15.83 -3.42
N VAL A 52 -7.56 16.08 -3.79
CA VAL A 52 -8.64 16.45 -2.85
C VAL A 52 -8.85 15.34 -1.83
N ALA A 53 -9.15 14.11 -2.28
CA ALA A 53 -9.37 12.99 -1.39
C ALA A 53 -8.13 12.69 -0.53
N ILE A 54 -6.92 12.87 -1.08
CA ILE A 54 -5.66 12.71 -0.34
C ILE A 54 -5.58 13.71 0.80
N LEU A 55 -5.79 15.01 0.51
CA LEU A 55 -5.65 16.08 1.49
C LEU A 55 -6.74 16.01 2.56
N GLU A 56 -8.00 15.77 2.17
CA GLU A 56 -9.12 15.58 3.11
C GLU A 56 -8.82 14.41 4.07
N THR A 57 -8.39 13.27 3.54
CA THR A 57 -8.05 12.12 4.38
C THR A 57 -6.90 12.43 5.35
N ILE A 58 -5.86 13.12 4.89
CA ILE A 58 -4.74 13.51 5.75
C ILE A 58 -5.21 14.43 6.88
N VAL A 59 -6.08 15.41 6.60
CA VAL A 59 -6.64 16.32 7.62
C VAL A 59 -7.46 15.53 8.64
N ASP A 60 -8.41 14.72 8.17
CA ASP A 60 -9.32 13.95 9.03
C ASP A 60 -8.55 13.04 10.00
N PHE A 61 -7.56 12.32 9.49
CA PHE A 61 -6.81 11.35 10.30
C PHE A 61 -5.61 11.94 11.04
N SER A 62 -5.17 13.16 10.73
CA SER A 62 -4.10 13.85 11.47
C SER A 62 -4.48 14.18 12.92
N THR A 63 -5.78 14.23 13.21
CA THR A 63 -6.31 14.39 14.57
C THR A 63 -6.13 13.14 15.43
N VAL A 64 -6.03 11.96 14.79
CA VAL A 64 -5.83 10.66 15.45
C VAL A 64 -4.34 10.36 15.59
N SER A 65 -3.60 10.50 14.50
CA SER A 65 -2.13 10.28 14.48
C SER A 65 -1.46 11.10 13.39
N ARG A 66 -0.27 11.62 13.67
CA ARG A 66 0.61 12.29 12.69
C ARG A 66 1.68 11.36 12.13
N ASP A 67 1.63 10.07 12.47
CA ASP A 67 2.53 9.10 11.87
C ASP A 67 2.31 9.01 10.35
N VAL A 68 3.38 9.22 9.59
CA VAL A 68 3.32 9.28 8.13
C VAL A 68 2.88 7.94 7.53
N THR A 69 3.27 6.82 8.14
CA THR A 69 2.87 5.48 7.68
C THR A 69 1.37 5.30 7.88
N PHE A 70 0.86 5.66 9.06
CA PHE A 70 -0.57 5.63 9.36
C PHE A 70 -1.38 6.50 8.37
N LEU A 71 -0.96 7.74 8.15
CA LEU A 71 -1.62 8.66 7.21
C LEU A 71 -1.58 8.12 5.78
N THR A 72 -0.45 7.51 5.38
CA THR A 72 -0.33 6.88 4.06
C THR A 72 -1.33 5.74 3.90
N GLU A 73 -1.47 4.86 4.91
CA GLU A 73 -2.42 3.75 4.87
C GLU A 73 -3.87 4.23 4.82
N LYS A 74 -4.24 5.23 5.61
CA LYS A 74 -5.59 5.82 5.55
C LYS A 74 -5.88 6.46 4.20
N THR A 75 -4.90 7.15 3.65
CA THR A 75 -5.00 7.72 2.29
C THR A 75 -5.14 6.64 1.23
N ARG A 76 -4.41 5.53 1.34
CA ARG A 76 -4.56 4.38 0.45
C ARG A 76 -5.98 3.79 0.54
N GLN A 77 -6.52 3.64 1.74
CA GLN A 77 -7.90 3.16 1.94
C GLN A 77 -8.92 4.07 1.26
N ALA A 78 -8.77 5.39 1.38
CA ALA A 78 -9.62 6.35 0.68
C ALA A 78 -9.49 6.28 -0.85
N LEU A 79 -8.31 5.92 -1.35
CA LEU A 79 -8.03 5.69 -2.77
C LEU A 79 -8.26 4.23 -3.21
N GLY A 80 -8.82 3.38 -2.37
CA GLY A 80 -8.94 1.93 -2.58
C GLY A 80 -9.55 1.58 -3.94
N ARG A 81 -10.66 2.23 -4.33
CA ARG A 81 -11.28 2.02 -5.63
C ARG A 81 -10.35 2.31 -6.80
N GLN A 82 -9.59 3.42 -6.72
CA GLN A 82 -8.62 3.79 -7.74
C GLN A 82 -7.46 2.78 -7.81
N ILE A 83 -6.98 2.31 -6.65
CA ILE A 83 -5.91 1.31 -6.56
C ILE A 83 -6.39 -0.02 -7.14
N CYS A 84 -7.58 -0.49 -6.75
CA CYS A 84 -8.14 -1.74 -7.26
C CYS A 84 -8.34 -1.69 -8.78
N LEU A 85 -8.89 -0.61 -9.32
CA LEU A 85 -9.09 -0.44 -10.77
C LEU A 85 -7.78 -0.42 -11.56
N GLN A 86 -6.67 -0.01 -10.95
CA GLN A 86 -5.35 -0.02 -11.61
C GLN A 86 -4.87 -1.44 -11.93
N TYR A 87 -5.29 -2.43 -11.13
CA TYR A 87 -4.84 -3.83 -11.23
C TYR A 87 -5.93 -4.80 -11.65
N ALA A 88 -7.18 -4.35 -11.68
CA ALA A 88 -8.32 -5.15 -12.14
C ALA A 88 -8.27 -5.35 -13.65
N ASP A 89 -8.83 -6.46 -14.10
CA ASP A 89 -9.04 -6.74 -15.52
C ASP A 89 -10.25 -5.97 -16.09
N GLU A 90 -10.56 -6.22 -17.37
CA GLU A 90 -11.66 -5.55 -18.09
C GLU A 90 -13.04 -5.84 -17.47
N GLU A 91 -13.18 -6.96 -16.75
CA GLU A 91 -14.39 -7.36 -16.03
C GLU A 91 -14.45 -6.80 -14.59
N LYS A 92 -13.49 -5.95 -14.21
CA LYS A 92 -13.30 -5.40 -12.86
C LYS A 92 -13.05 -6.49 -11.82
N GLN A 93 -12.29 -7.52 -12.19
CA GLN A 93 -11.87 -8.58 -11.28
C GLN A 93 -10.38 -8.43 -10.97
N LEU A 94 -10.05 -8.46 -9.68
CA LEU A 94 -8.67 -8.56 -9.20
C LEU A 94 -8.27 -10.04 -9.14
N ASN A 95 -7.12 -10.38 -9.69
CA ASN A 95 -6.54 -11.70 -9.51
C ASN A 95 -5.57 -11.64 -8.33
N VAL A 96 -5.93 -12.30 -7.24
CA VAL A 96 -5.19 -12.18 -5.99
C VAL A 96 -4.55 -13.50 -5.56
N ILE A 97 -3.40 -13.40 -4.91
CA ILE A 97 -2.86 -14.46 -4.08
C ILE A 97 -2.98 -14.03 -2.62
N THR A 98 -3.42 -14.94 -1.77
CA THR A 98 -3.52 -14.72 -0.32
C THR A 98 -2.29 -15.27 0.39
N ILE A 99 -2.11 -14.91 1.64
CA ILE A 99 -1.04 -15.41 2.50
C ILE A 99 -1.68 -16.35 3.53
N ASN A 100 -1.05 -17.50 3.78
CA ASN A 100 -1.47 -18.40 4.84
C ASN A 100 -1.55 -17.63 6.18
N PRO A 101 -2.65 -17.76 6.96
CA PRO A 101 -2.86 -17.01 8.19
C PRO A 101 -1.73 -17.13 9.23
N ASP A 102 -1.09 -18.29 9.35
CA ASP A 102 0.00 -18.51 10.30
C ASP A 102 1.26 -17.72 9.86
N ILE A 103 1.54 -17.68 8.55
CA ILE A 103 2.62 -16.89 7.97
C ILE A 103 2.34 -15.39 8.17
N GLU A 104 1.13 -14.97 7.88
CA GLU A 104 0.72 -13.57 8.05
C GLU A 104 0.82 -13.13 9.52
N SER A 105 0.37 -13.97 10.46
CA SER A 105 0.49 -13.72 11.90
C SER A 105 1.94 -13.57 12.33
N LYS A 106 2.84 -14.44 11.86
CA LYS A 106 4.27 -14.35 12.15
C LYS A 106 4.90 -13.07 11.61
N ILE A 107 4.48 -12.61 10.44
CA ILE A 107 4.90 -11.31 9.89
C ILE A 107 4.42 -10.16 10.78
N ILE A 108 3.16 -10.19 11.22
CA ILE A 108 2.58 -9.17 12.11
C ILE A 108 3.32 -9.13 13.46
N GLU A 109 3.57 -10.29 14.07
CA GLU A 109 4.27 -10.43 15.34
C GLU A 109 5.73 -9.96 15.27
N SER A 110 6.36 -10.05 14.10
CA SER A 110 7.74 -9.59 13.88
C SER A 110 7.88 -8.07 13.83
N ARG A 111 6.78 -7.34 13.97
CA ARG A 111 6.75 -5.87 13.88
C ARG A 111 7.58 -5.22 14.98
N VAL A 112 8.50 -4.36 14.56
CA VAL A 112 9.25 -3.46 15.43
C VAL A 112 8.99 -2.02 15.01
N GLU A 113 8.66 -1.18 15.98
CA GLU A 113 8.45 0.24 15.75
C GLU A 113 9.79 0.96 15.64
N THR A 114 9.96 1.74 14.59
CA THR A 114 11.16 2.55 14.34
C THR A 114 10.77 4.00 14.05
N VAL A 115 11.74 4.90 14.01
CA VAL A 115 11.54 6.32 13.67
C VAL A 115 10.90 6.48 12.27
N ASP A 116 11.15 5.55 11.37
CA ASP A 116 10.63 5.54 10.00
C ASP A 116 9.37 4.66 9.83
N GLY A 117 8.70 4.34 10.95
CA GLY A 117 7.51 3.49 11.01
C GLY A 117 7.81 2.02 11.31
N ASN A 118 6.79 1.18 11.25
CA ASN A 118 6.90 -0.24 11.56
C ASN A 118 7.71 -0.99 10.51
N VAL A 119 8.63 -1.85 10.97
CA VAL A 119 9.44 -2.75 10.10
C VAL A 119 9.30 -4.19 10.57
N PRO A 120 9.26 -5.17 9.66
CA PRO A 120 9.31 -6.57 10.03
C PRO A 120 10.76 -6.96 10.38
N VAL A 121 10.95 -7.58 11.54
CA VAL A 121 12.23 -8.18 11.94
C VAL A 121 12.07 -9.70 11.90
N LEU A 122 12.40 -10.27 10.77
CA LEU A 122 12.27 -11.69 10.45
C LEU A 122 13.66 -12.31 10.29
N ASP A 123 13.79 -13.59 10.62
CA ASP A 123 15.00 -14.32 10.29
C ASP A 123 15.15 -14.45 8.77
N ARG A 124 16.42 -14.65 8.35
CA ARG A 124 16.76 -14.70 6.93
C ARG A 124 16.13 -15.89 6.22
N GLU A 125 15.99 -17.00 6.91
CA GLU A 125 15.45 -18.24 6.35
C GLU A 125 13.95 -18.10 6.09
N PHE A 126 13.21 -17.55 7.05
CA PHE A 126 11.79 -17.25 6.88
C PHE A 126 11.57 -16.28 5.71
N LEU A 127 12.31 -15.16 5.69
CA LEU A 127 12.16 -14.17 4.61
C LEU A 127 12.47 -14.79 3.24
N SER A 128 13.52 -15.59 3.14
CA SER A 128 13.87 -16.28 1.89
C SER A 128 12.78 -17.26 1.46
N SER A 129 12.22 -18.04 2.40
CA SER A 129 11.13 -18.99 2.14
C SER A 129 9.87 -18.26 1.69
N PHE A 130 9.52 -17.15 2.33
CA PHE A 130 8.37 -16.31 1.96
C PHE A 130 8.51 -15.76 0.53
N ILE A 131 9.65 -15.16 0.20
CA ILE A 131 9.91 -14.63 -1.15
C ILE A 131 9.90 -15.74 -2.21
N ASN A 132 10.49 -16.89 -1.90
CA ASN A 132 10.50 -18.05 -2.82
C ASN A 132 9.07 -18.60 -3.03
N ALA A 133 8.26 -18.70 -1.98
CA ALA A 133 6.88 -19.15 -2.09
C ALA A 133 6.04 -18.21 -2.98
N ILE A 134 6.17 -16.89 -2.81
CA ILE A 134 5.53 -15.89 -3.69
C ILE A 134 6.03 -16.08 -5.13
N SER A 135 7.35 -16.15 -5.33
CA SER A 135 7.95 -16.27 -6.67
C SER A 135 7.49 -17.53 -7.40
N ASN A 136 7.44 -18.67 -6.71
CA ASN A 136 6.96 -19.93 -7.25
C ASN A 136 5.47 -19.84 -7.63
N LYS A 137 4.65 -19.21 -6.78
CA LYS A 137 3.24 -18.99 -7.08
C LYS A 137 3.06 -18.11 -8.32
N LEU A 138 3.79 -17.01 -8.41
CA LEU A 138 3.77 -16.14 -9.58
C LEU A 138 4.22 -16.86 -10.87
N MET A 139 5.24 -17.71 -10.77
CA MET A 139 5.71 -18.51 -11.90
C MET A 139 4.64 -19.49 -12.39
N SER A 140 3.91 -20.14 -11.46
CA SER A 140 2.81 -21.06 -11.83
C SER A 140 1.61 -20.36 -12.50
N LEU A 141 1.48 -19.04 -12.29
CA LEU A 141 0.38 -18.22 -12.83
C LEU A 141 0.77 -17.42 -14.08
N LYS A 142 2.00 -17.52 -14.57
CA LYS A 142 2.48 -16.76 -15.75
C LYS A 142 1.71 -17.00 -17.05
N GLU A 143 1.02 -18.12 -17.18
CA GLU A 143 0.16 -18.41 -18.35
C GLU A 143 -1.15 -17.60 -18.35
N VAL A 144 -1.52 -17.07 -17.20
CA VAL A 144 -2.66 -16.17 -17.04
C VAL A 144 -2.13 -14.76 -17.30
N ASN A 145 -2.30 -14.22 -18.47
CA ASN A 145 -1.85 -12.85 -18.85
C ASN A 145 -2.56 -11.74 -18.05
N LYS A 146 -2.59 -11.88 -16.72
CA LYS A 146 -3.31 -11.03 -15.77
C LYS A 146 -2.35 -10.50 -14.70
N THR A 147 -2.62 -9.31 -14.20
CA THR A 147 -1.87 -8.74 -13.09
C THR A 147 -2.24 -9.46 -11.80
N ILE A 148 -1.26 -10.03 -11.11
CA ILE A 148 -1.46 -10.69 -9.81
C ILE A 148 -1.12 -9.72 -8.69
N VAL A 149 -1.98 -9.69 -7.68
CA VAL A 149 -1.87 -8.83 -6.50
C VAL A 149 -1.76 -9.69 -5.24
N ILE A 150 -0.94 -9.30 -4.27
CA ILE A 150 -0.97 -9.89 -2.94
C ILE A 150 -2.10 -9.22 -2.14
N LEU A 151 -3.04 -10.04 -1.65
CA LEU A 151 -4.10 -9.59 -0.76
C LEU A 151 -3.81 -10.07 0.66
N CYS A 152 -3.80 -9.16 1.61
CA CYS A 152 -3.55 -9.43 3.03
C CYS A 152 -4.43 -8.56 3.94
N SER A 153 -4.29 -8.71 5.26
CA SER A 153 -4.97 -7.85 6.23
C SER A 153 -4.41 -6.42 6.23
N GLU A 154 -5.17 -5.49 6.81
CA GLU A 154 -4.72 -4.10 7.02
C GLU A 154 -3.42 -4.05 7.83
N GLU A 155 -3.33 -4.88 8.88
CA GLU A 155 -2.19 -4.91 9.80
C GLU A 155 -0.91 -5.45 9.15
N ALA A 156 -1.04 -6.43 8.26
CA ALA A 156 0.09 -7.05 7.57
C ALA A 156 0.60 -6.23 6.37
N ARG A 157 -0.25 -5.43 5.73
CA ARG A 157 0.03 -4.84 4.42
C ARG A 157 1.39 -4.14 4.32
N THR A 158 1.66 -3.21 5.25
CA THR A 158 2.93 -2.46 5.23
C THR A 158 4.14 -3.35 5.47
N LEU A 159 3.99 -4.36 6.33
CA LEU A 159 5.05 -5.32 6.65
C LEU A 159 5.33 -6.24 5.46
N VAL A 160 4.28 -6.78 4.84
CA VAL A 160 4.37 -7.60 3.63
C VAL A 160 5.02 -6.80 2.49
N ARG A 161 4.62 -5.53 2.32
CA ARG A 161 5.26 -4.66 1.33
C ARG A 161 6.76 -4.50 1.58
N LYS A 162 7.16 -4.26 2.83
CA LYS A 162 8.58 -4.14 3.21
C LYS A 162 9.35 -5.45 3.02
N CYS A 163 8.72 -6.60 3.23
CA CYS A 163 9.33 -7.90 2.94
C CYS A 163 9.58 -8.10 1.44
N THR A 164 8.68 -7.60 0.59
CA THR A 164 8.68 -7.88 -0.86
C THR A 164 9.36 -6.81 -1.70
N GLU A 165 9.45 -5.56 -1.23
CA GLU A 165 9.86 -4.40 -2.05
C GLU A 165 11.24 -4.53 -2.69
N ARG A 166 12.16 -5.25 -2.06
CA ARG A 166 13.54 -5.41 -2.55
C ARG A 166 13.65 -6.47 -3.63
N GLU A 167 13.06 -7.63 -3.40
CA GLU A 167 13.22 -8.81 -4.27
C GLU A 167 12.10 -8.88 -5.34
N LEU A 168 10.92 -8.35 -5.02
CA LEU A 168 9.74 -8.35 -5.87
C LEU A 168 9.12 -6.93 -5.99
N PRO A 169 9.89 -5.92 -6.46
CA PRO A 169 9.47 -4.51 -6.41
C PRO A 169 8.20 -4.23 -7.22
N GLY A 170 7.93 -5.04 -8.24
CA GLY A 170 6.79 -4.87 -9.16
C GLY A 170 5.49 -5.49 -8.68
N ILE A 171 5.49 -6.28 -7.57
CA ILE A 171 4.26 -6.91 -7.11
C ILE A 171 3.45 -5.93 -6.24
N PRO A 172 2.17 -5.67 -6.58
CA PRO A 172 1.32 -4.83 -5.74
C PRO A 172 0.85 -5.60 -4.51
N VAL A 173 0.79 -4.90 -3.38
CA VAL A 173 0.24 -5.42 -2.12
C VAL A 173 -0.95 -4.57 -1.74
N ILE A 174 -2.12 -5.17 -1.63
CA ILE A 174 -3.40 -4.52 -1.30
C ILE A 174 -3.93 -5.13 0.00
N SER A 175 -4.49 -4.28 0.86
CA SER A 175 -5.19 -4.74 2.06
C SER A 175 -6.67 -5.01 1.78
N ALA A 176 -7.28 -5.87 2.59
CA ALA A 176 -8.72 -6.13 2.53
C ALA A 176 -9.56 -4.84 2.73
N ARG A 177 -9.02 -3.81 3.40
CA ARG A 177 -9.67 -2.51 3.59
C ARG A 177 -9.67 -1.63 2.34
N GLU A 178 -8.81 -1.89 1.38
CA GLU A 178 -8.77 -1.16 0.10
C GLU A 178 -9.77 -1.72 -0.91
N LEU A 179 -10.30 -2.94 -0.68
CA LEU A 179 -11.31 -3.54 -1.54
C LEU A 179 -12.62 -2.76 -1.48
N THR A 180 -13.23 -2.54 -2.62
CA THR A 180 -14.53 -1.86 -2.75
C THR A 180 -15.55 -2.80 -3.36
N GLY A 181 -16.82 -2.67 -2.94
CA GLY A 181 -17.88 -3.63 -3.30
C GLY A 181 -18.26 -3.70 -4.78
N ASP A 182 -17.77 -2.76 -5.59
CA ASP A 182 -17.99 -2.72 -7.04
C ASP A 182 -16.86 -3.39 -7.85
N ILE A 183 -15.83 -3.91 -7.18
CA ILE A 183 -14.71 -4.63 -7.78
C ILE A 183 -14.64 -6.01 -7.13
N GLY A 184 -14.76 -7.05 -7.97
CA GLY A 184 -14.62 -8.42 -7.52
C GLY A 184 -13.17 -8.85 -7.38
N PHE A 185 -12.94 -9.99 -6.75
CA PHE A 185 -11.62 -10.61 -6.75
C PHE A 185 -11.72 -12.12 -6.88
N GLU A 186 -10.73 -12.71 -7.55
CA GLU A 186 -10.58 -14.15 -7.72
C GLU A 186 -9.27 -14.59 -7.07
N VAL A 187 -9.36 -15.56 -6.14
CA VAL A 187 -8.19 -16.11 -5.46
C VAL A 187 -7.52 -17.14 -6.36
N GLN A 188 -6.34 -16.81 -6.86
CA GLN A 188 -5.53 -17.67 -7.75
C GLN A 188 -4.65 -18.66 -6.96
N GLY A 189 -4.57 -18.50 -5.66
CA GLY A 189 -3.88 -19.40 -4.75
C GLY A 189 -3.41 -18.74 -3.47
N GLU A 190 -2.83 -19.55 -2.61
CA GLU A 190 -2.30 -19.14 -1.31
C GLU A 190 -0.77 -19.29 -1.27
N VAL A 191 -0.11 -18.34 -0.65
CA VAL A 191 1.32 -18.39 -0.32
C VAL A 191 1.46 -19.17 0.96
N ASP A 192 2.05 -20.35 0.88
CA ASP A 192 2.25 -21.25 2.01
C ASP A 192 3.62 -21.92 1.93
N PHE A 193 4.20 -22.18 3.09
CA PHE A 193 5.44 -22.97 3.27
C PHE A 193 5.55 -23.46 4.72
N ALA A 194 6.33 -24.52 4.95
CA ALA A 194 6.49 -25.07 6.29
C ALA A 194 7.21 -24.07 7.21
N LEU A 195 6.53 -23.67 8.28
CA LEU A 195 7.12 -22.86 9.34
C LEU A 195 8.07 -23.75 10.16
N GLN A 196 9.31 -23.35 10.26
CA GLN A 196 10.23 -23.97 11.22
C GLN A 196 9.95 -23.38 12.61
N ASN A 197 9.79 -24.27 13.59
CA ASN A 197 9.54 -23.92 15.01
C ASN A 197 10.83 -23.45 15.69
#